data_8b2de511028bb51c710600b1ddb8dde5
#
_entry.id   8b2de511028bb51c710600b1ddb8dde5
#
_cell.length_a   1.000
_cell.length_b   1.000
_cell.length_c   1.000
_cell.angle_alpha   90.00
_cell.angle_beta   90.00
_cell.angle_gamma   90.00
#
_symmetry.space_group_name_H-M   'P 1'
#
loop_
_entity.id
_entity.type
_entity.pdbx_description
1 polymer ?
#
loop_
_entity_poly.entity_id
_entity_poly.type
_entity_poly.pdbx_seq_one_letter_code
_entity_poly.pdbx_strand_id
1 'polypeptide(L)'
;ACRTAGVEYHRLLRAQSPLPAGSMVFQSAAHVADFLVQTQGNVLLATGAKELPAFAQLAPERLYPRVLPTLDGIAACEAAHIPHKNILALQGPFSYALNRALLEQFSIRFLVTKDGGAAGGFAEKAQAAADTGVQLIVIRRPAETGETADQILTRCREVLKG
;
A
#
# COMPACT_ATOMS: atom_id res chain seq x y z
N ALA A 1 -4.14 15.93 20.13
CA ALA A 1 -4.73 15.12 21.21
C ALA A 1 -3.74 14.93 22.35
N CYS A 2 -2.62 14.19 22.23
CA CYS A 2 -1.69 13.91 23.35
C CYS A 2 -1.14 15.18 24.00
N ARG A 3 -0.69 16.15 23.19
CA ARG A 3 -0.18 17.43 23.67
C ARG A 3 -1.23 18.23 24.46
N THR A 4 -2.51 18.18 24.04
CA THR A 4 -3.64 18.84 24.71
C THR A 4 -4.01 18.14 26.02
N ALA A 5 -3.83 16.82 26.08
CA ALA A 5 -4.11 16.01 27.26
C ALA A 5 -2.91 15.94 28.25
N GLY A 6 -1.78 16.56 27.95
CA GLY A 6 -0.58 16.51 28.77
C GLY A 6 0.07 15.13 28.88
N VAL A 7 -0.22 14.23 27.92
CA VAL A 7 0.36 12.88 27.89
C VAL A 7 1.50 12.79 26.87
N GLU A 8 2.52 12.02 27.23
CA GLU A 8 3.66 11.77 26.36
C GLU A 8 3.24 10.95 25.13
N TYR A 9 3.79 11.29 23.96
CA TYR A 9 3.49 10.61 22.71
C TYR A 9 4.72 9.90 22.19
N HIS A 10 4.62 8.60 22.02
CA HIS A 10 5.65 7.77 21.43
C HIS A 10 5.17 7.19 20.12
N ARG A 11 6.00 7.26 19.07
CA ARG A 11 5.72 6.70 17.76
C ARG A 11 6.66 5.55 17.48
N LEU A 12 6.12 4.34 17.41
CA LEU A 12 6.87 3.18 16.98
C LEU A 12 7.18 3.27 15.47
N LEU A 13 8.47 3.33 15.13
CA LEU A 13 8.94 3.19 13.76
C LEU A 13 8.85 1.74 13.33
N ARG A 14 8.19 1.50 12.20
CA ARG A 14 8.22 0.20 11.55
C ARG A 14 9.47 0.11 10.67
N ALA A 15 10.21 -0.99 10.76
CA ALA A 15 11.31 -1.26 9.85
C ALA A 15 10.82 -1.20 8.39
N GLN A 16 11.68 -0.69 7.51
CA GLN A 16 11.43 -0.74 6.07
C GLN A 16 11.60 -2.18 5.59
N SER A 17 10.74 -2.61 4.66
CA SER A 17 10.90 -3.91 4.04
C SER A 17 12.05 -3.88 3.02
N PRO A 18 12.86 -4.95 2.91
CA PRO A 18 13.79 -5.08 1.80
C PRO A 18 13.01 -5.12 0.49
N LEU A 19 13.45 -4.33 -0.48
CA LEU A 19 12.81 -4.28 -1.79
C LEU A 19 13.44 -5.32 -2.72
N PRO A 20 12.64 -6.12 -3.45
CA PRO A 20 13.16 -7.01 -4.49
C PRO A 20 13.93 -6.24 -5.57
N ALA A 21 14.93 -6.86 -6.16
CA ALA A 21 15.62 -6.30 -7.31
C ALA A 21 14.63 -5.98 -8.44
N GLY A 22 14.84 -4.87 -9.13
CA GLY A 22 13.94 -4.41 -10.20
C GLY A 22 12.68 -3.69 -9.72
N SER A 23 12.45 -3.53 -8.42
CA SER A 23 11.35 -2.71 -7.91
C SER A 23 11.55 -1.23 -8.27
N MET A 24 10.48 -0.57 -8.71
CA MET A 24 10.49 0.88 -8.89
C MET A 24 10.00 1.57 -7.62
N VAL A 25 10.65 2.65 -7.21
CA VAL A 25 10.33 3.36 -5.97
C VAL A 25 9.99 4.81 -6.26
N PHE A 26 8.83 5.25 -5.78
CA PHE A 26 8.34 6.62 -5.95
C PHE A 26 8.02 7.26 -4.59
N GLN A 27 8.05 8.60 -4.54
CA GLN A 27 7.81 9.34 -3.31
C GLN A 27 6.30 9.53 -3.01
N SER A 28 5.44 9.43 -4.03
CA SER A 28 3.99 9.64 -3.88
C SER A 28 3.19 8.89 -4.94
N ALA A 29 1.89 8.75 -4.68
CA ALA A 29 0.94 8.21 -5.66
C ALA A 29 0.85 9.06 -6.93
N ALA A 30 0.99 10.38 -6.82
CA ALA A 30 1.01 11.28 -7.98
C ALA A 30 2.18 10.98 -8.91
N HIS A 31 3.40 10.84 -8.39
CA HIS A 31 4.56 10.48 -9.21
C HIS A 31 4.41 9.09 -9.87
N VAL A 32 3.75 8.14 -9.21
CA VAL A 32 3.42 6.84 -9.81
C VAL A 32 2.43 7.03 -10.97
N ALA A 33 1.41 7.85 -10.77
CA ALA A 33 0.40 8.12 -11.80
C ALA A 33 1.04 8.79 -13.04
N ASP A 34 1.91 9.78 -12.85
CA ASP A 34 2.65 10.45 -13.94
C ASP A 34 3.49 9.45 -14.75
N PHE A 35 4.15 8.51 -14.08
CA PHE A 35 4.87 7.41 -14.75
C PHE A 35 3.90 6.51 -15.53
N LEU A 36 2.79 6.09 -14.91
CA LEU A 36 1.85 5.14 -15.49
C LEU A 36 1.07 5.69 -16.68
N VAL A 37 0.89 7.00 -16.80
CA VAL A 37 0.28 7.65 -17.98
C VAL A 37 1.06 7.32 -19.25
N GLN A 38 2.38 7.19 -19.16
CA GLN A 38 3.25 6.89 -20.29
C GLN A 38 3.34 5.38 -20.60
N THR A 39 2.56 4.54 -19.90
CA THR A 39 2.61 3.08 -20.01
C THR A 39 1.30 2.47 -20.47
N GLN A 40 1.35 1.19 -20.86
CA GLN A 40 0.17 0.40 -21.21
C GLN A 40 0.05 -0.83 -20.30
N GLY A 41 -1.17 -1.35 -20.14
CA GLY A 41 -1.47 -2.54 -19.35
C GLY A 41 -2.18 -2.24 -18.04
N ASN A 42 -2.72 -3.30 -17.43
CA ASN A 42 -3.54 -3.21 -16.23
C ASN A 42 -2.69 -2.94 -14.98
N VAL A 43 -3.28 -2.21 -14.05
CA VAL A 43 -2.62 -1.74 -12.81
C VAL A 43 -3.42 -2.21 -11.60
N LEU A 44 -2.83 -3.05 -10.76
CA LEU A 44 -3.40 -3.37 -9.44
C LEU A 44 -2.96 -2.31 -8.43
N LEU A 45 -3.92 -1.54 -7.92
CA LEU A 45 -3.70 -0.51 -6.90
C LEU A 45 -3.93 -1.09 -5.49
N ALA A 46 -2.88 -1.56 -4.84
CA ALA A 46 -2.91 -2.07 -3.47
C ALA A 46 -2.58 -0.99 -2.43
N THR A 47 -2.98 0.25 -2.70
CA THR A 47 -2.68 1.45 -1.89
C THR A 47 -3.83 1.89 -1.00
N GLY A 48 -5.02 1.31 -1.21
CA GLY A 48 -6.26 1.67 -0.55
C GLY A 48 -6.99 2.85 -1.21
N ALA A 49 -8.25 3.05 -0.81
CA ALA A 49 -9.17 4.00 -1.45
C ALA A 49 -8.71 5.47 -1.42
N LYS A 50 -7.99 5.87 -0.38
CA LYS A 50 -7.53 7.26 -0.21
C LYS A 50 -6.59 7.77 -1.30
N GLU A 51 -5.87 6.87 -1.97
CA GLU A 51 -4.93 7.24 -3.03
C GLU A 51 -5.56 7.25 -4.42
N LEU A 52 -6.80 6.77 -4.59
CA LEU A 52 -7.46 6.69 -5.90
C LEU A 52 -7.51 8.02 -6.65
N PRO A 53 -7.78 9.17 -6.00
CA PRO A 53 -7.81 10.45 -6.72
C PRO A 53 -6.50 10.80 -7.43
N ALA A 54 -5.36 10.31 -6.94
CA ALA A 54 -4.07 10.55 -7.59
C ALA A 54 -3.96 9.87 -8.97
N PHE A 55 -4.75 8.85 -9.23
CA PHE A 55 -4.74 8.07 -10.48
C PHE A 55 -5.84 8.48 -11.47
N ALA A 56 -6.56 9.58 -11.20
CA ALA A 56 -7.70 10.04 -12.02
C ALA A 56 -7.33 10.37 -13.48
N GLN A 57 -6.05 10.60 -13.78
CA GLN A 57 -5.56 10.85 -15.14
C GLN A 57 -5.37 9.56 -15.96
N LEU A 58 -5.45 8.37 -15.35
CA LEU A 58 -5.37 7.10 -16.07
C LEU A 58 -6.76 6.64 -16.50
N ALA A 59 -6.83 5.88 -17.62
CA ALA A 59 -8.06 5.26 -18.06
C ALA A 59 -8.60 4.31 -16.97
N PRO A 60 -9.84 4.51 -16.47
CA PRO A 60 -10.39 3.74 -15.34
C PRO A 60 -10.47 2.24 -15.63
N GLU A 61 -10.61 1.84 -16.89
CA GLU A 61 -10.74 0.45 -17.32
C GLU A 61 -9.49 -0.38 -17.05
N ARG A 62 -8.33 0.26 -16.98
CA ARG A 62 -7.06 -0.42 -16.68
C ARG A 62 -6.74 -0.48 -15.17
N LEU A 63 -7.55 0.17 -14.33
CA LEU A 63 -7.32 0.24 -12.90
C LEU A 63 -8.09 -0.85 -12.16
N TYR A 64 -7.40 -1.57 -11.29
CA TYR A 64 -7.92 -2.61 -10.41
C TYR A 64 -7.62 -2.22 -8.95
N PRO A 65 -8.40 -1.34 -8.35
CA PRO A 65 -8.20 -0.93 -6.96
C PRO A 65 -8.58 -2.06 -6.01
N ARG A 66 -7.68 -2.35 -5.06
CA ARG A 66 -7.96 -3.21 -3.93
C ARG A 66 -8.25 -2.36 -2.70
N VAL A 67 -9.50 -2.36 -2.29
CA VAL A 67 -10.04 -1.53 -1.21
C VAL A 67 -10.67 -2.40 -0.13
N LEU A 68 -10.92 -1.83 1.05
CA LEU A 68 -11.71 -2.51 2.08
C LEU A 68 -13.17 -2.69 1.59
N PRO A 69 -13.85 -3.78 1.99
CA PRO A 69 -15.26 -4.04 1.64
C PRO A 69 -16.19 -3.19 2.51
N THR A 70 -16.04 -1.87 2.43
CA THR A 70 -16.84 -0.86 3.13
C THR A 70 -17.55 0.03 2.13
N LEU A 71 -18.65 0.68 2.54
CA LEU A 71 -19.35 1.63 1.70
C LEU A 71 -18.41 2.73 1.19
N ASP A 72 -17.58 3.30 2.06
CA ASP A 72 -16.61 4.34 1.67
C ASP A 72 -15.57 3.82 0.66
N GLY A 73 -15.15 2.55 0.80
CA GLY A 73 -14.22 1.92 -0.14
C GLY A 73 -14.81 1.79 -1.54
N ILE A 74 -16.05 1.34 -1.62
CA ILE A 74 -16.77 1.21 -2.90
C ILE A 74 -17.10 2.59 -3.49
N ALA A 75 -17.66 3.51 -2.67
CA ALA A 75 -17.98 4.86 -3.12
C ALA A 75 -16.78 5.61 -3.68
N ALA A 76 -15.59 5.42 -3.10
CA ALA A 76 -14.35 6.01 -3.64
C ALA A 76 -13.99 5.45 -5.02
N CYS A 77 -14.24 4.17 -5.27
CA CYS A 77 -14.05 3.56 -6.60
C CYS A 77 -15.06 4.08 -7.62
N GLU A 78 -16.32 4.23 -7.24
CA GLU A 78 -17.37 4.81 -8.09
C GLU A 78 -17.08 6.27 -8.43
N ALA A 79 -16.66 7.07 -7.44
CA ALA A 79 -16.24 8.45 -7.65
C ALA A 79 -15.04 8.58 -8.61
N ALA A 80 -14.18 7.56 -8.66
CA ALA A 80 -13.07 7.45 -9.61
C ALA A 80 -13.48 6.80 -10.95
N HIS A 81 -14.78 6.59 -11.19
CA HIS A 81 -15.35 5.95 -12.39
C HIS A 81 -14.79 4.56 -12.71
N ILE A 82 -14.32 3.83 -11.68
CA ILE A 82 -13.81 2.47 -11.85
C ILE A 82 -14.96 1.53 -12.23
N PRO A 83 -14.84 0.73 -13.31
CA PRO A 83 -15.83 -0.29 -13.61
C PRO A 83 -16.00 -1.26 -12.44
N HIS A 84 -17.25 -1.59 -12.05
CA HIS A 84 -17.51 -2.45 -10.89
C HIS A 84 -16.78 -3.80 -10.98
N LYS A 85 -16.65 -4.38 -12.16
CA LYS A 85 -15.91 -5.63 -12.41
C LYS A 85 -14.41 -5.56 -12.06
N ASN A 86 -13.87 -4.35 -11.96
CA ASN A 86 -12.45 -4.12 -11.63
C ASN A 86 -12.25 -3.83 -10.13
N ILE A 87 -13.32 -3.66 -9.35
CA ILE A 87 -13.22 -3.32 -7.92
C ILE A 87 -12.94 -4.59 -7.11
N LEU A 88 -11.80 -4.64 -6.45
CA LEU A 88 -11.40 -5.74 -5.57
C LEU A 88 -11.66 -5.36 -4.11
N ALA A 89 -12.91 -5.51 -3.66
CA ALA A 89 -13.33 -5.18 -2.29
C ALA A 89 -12.99 -6.35 -1.35
N LEU A 90 -11.78 -6.35 -0.79
CA LEU A 90 -11.21 -7.44 -0.01
C LEU A 90 -10.45 -6.91 1.21
N GLN A 91 -10.51 -7.65 2.33
CA GLN A 91 -9.74 -7.34 3.54
C GLN A 91 -8.58 -8.32 3.72
N GLY A 92 -7.35 -7.74 3.83
CA GLY A 92 -6.13 -8.51 4.09
C GLY A 92 -5.93 -8.92 5.54
N PRO A 93 -4.80 -9.57 5.84
CA PRO A 93 -3.66 -9.83 4.96
C PRO A 93 -3.94 -10.90 3.90
N PHE A 94 -3.21 -10.83 2.77
CA PHE A 94 -3.41 -11.73 1.64
C PHE A 94 -2.23 -12.68 1.48
N SER A 95 -2.51 -13.96 1.26
CA SER A 95 -1.48 -14.97 0.97
C SER A 95 -0.79 -14.68 -0.38
N TYR A 96 0.40 -15.26 -0.55
CA TYR A 96 1.09 -15.30 -1.84
C TYR A 96 0.19 -15.85 -2.96
N ALA A 97 -0.48 -16.97 -2.71
CA ALA A 97 -1.33 -17.63 -3.71
C ALA A 97 -2.47 -16.73 -4.21
N LEU A 98 -3.14 -16.00 -3.29
CA LEU A 98 -4.19 -15.06 -3.70
C LEU A 98 -3.63 -13.85 -4.44
N ASN A 99 -2.51 -13.28 -4.01
CA ASN A 99 -1.87 -12.18 -4.74
C ASN A 99 -1.52 -12.64 -6.17
N ARG A 100 -0.87 -13.79 -6.33
CA ARG A 100 -0.53 -14.36 -7.63
C ARG A 100 -1.76 -14.58 -8.52
N ALA A 101 -2.81 -15.22 -7.99
CA ALA A 101 -4.04 -15.46 -8.74
C ALA A 101 -4.69 -14.16 -9.26
N LEU A 102 -4.70 -13.09 -8.45
CA LEU A 102 -5.23 -11.79 -8.87
C LEU A 102 -4.37 -11.15 -9.98
N LEU A 103 -3.04 -11.25 -9.89
CA LEU A 103 -2.14 -10.73 -10.91
C LEU A 103 -2.34 -11.43 -12.26
N GLU A 104 -2.46 -12.75 -12.26
CA GLU A 104 -2.69 -13.59 -13.44
C GLU A 104 -4.10 -13.37 -14.01
N GLN A 105 -5.15 -13.46 -13.16
CA GLN A 105 -6.56 -13.36 -13.56
C GLN A 105 -6.88 -12.05 -14.27
N PHE A 106 -6.33 -10.94 -13.80
CA PHE A 106 -6.60 -9.63 -14.38
C PHE A 106 -5.50 -9.14 -15.32
N SER A 107 -4.59 -10.01 -15.74
CA SER A 107 -3.47 -9.68 -16.63
C SER A 107 -2.75 -8.41 -16.18
N ILE A 108 -2.45 -8.33 -14.89
CA ILE A 108 -1.82 -7.15 -14.28
C ILE A 108 -0.39 -7.02 -14.79
N ARG A 109 -0.04 -5.82 -15.21
CA ARG A 109 1.31 -5.45 -15.62
C ARG A 109 2.07 -4.70 -14.53
N PHE A 110 1.37 -3.90 -13.73
CA PHE A 110 1.94 -3.09 -12.67
C PHE A 110 1.21 -3.35 -11.34
N LEU A 111 1.95 -3.69 -10.30
CA LEU A 111 1.43 -3.76 -8.93
C LEU A 111 1.95 -2.55 -8.15
N VAL A 112 1.04 -1.64 -7.80
CA VAL A 112 1.35 -0.46 -6.98
C VAL A 112 1.00 -0.74 -5.52
N THR A 113 1.97 -0.59 -4.63
CA THR A 113 1.76 -0.81 -3.19
C THR A 113 2.52 0.22 -2.36
N LYS A 114 2.11 0.39 -1.11
CA LYS A 114 2.91 1.07 -0.09
C LYS A 114 3.79 0.05 0.62
N ASP A 115 4.97 0.47 1.09
CA ASP A 115 5.74 -0.34 2.02
C ASP A 115 4.99 -0.44 3.35
N GLY A 116 4.15 -1.46 3.49
CA GLY A 116 3.33 -1.72 4.67
C GLY A 116 4.07 -2.48 5.78
N GLY A 117 5.31 -2.89 5.54
CA GLY A 117 6.04 -3.81 6.41
C GLY A 117 5.40 -5.22 6.41
N ALA A 118 5.88 -6.09 7.31
CA ALA A 118 5.40 -7.46 7.42
C ALA A 118 3.88 -7.55 7.68
N ALA A 119 3.35 -6.69 8.57
CA ALA A 119 1.91 -6.66 8.88
C ALA A 119 1.02 -6.30 7.68
N GLY A 120 1.57 -5.66 6.64
CA GLY A 120 0.85 -5.31 5.41
C GLY A 120 0.92 -6.37 4.32
N GLY A 121 1.50 -7.55 4.57
CA GLY A 121 1.69 -8.61 3.58
C GLY A 121 2.54 -8.14 2.40
N PHE A 122 3.60 -7.37 2.68
CA PHE A 122 4.45 -6.83 1.62
C PHE A 122 5.25 -7.94 0.93
N ALA A 123 5.81 -8.88 1.70
CA ALA A 123 6.63 -9.98 1.19
C ALA A 123 5.85 -10.86 0.20
N GLU A 124 4.62 -11.24 0.56
CA GLU A 124 3.74 -12.08 -0.27
C GLU A 124 3.37 -11.40 -1.60
N LYS A 125 3.12 -10.07 -1.57
CA LYS A 125 2.86 -9.28 -2.78
C LYS A 125 4.10 -9.17 -3.67
N ALA A 126 5.24 -8.89 -3.06
CA ALA A 126 6.50 -8.72 -3.76
C ALA A 126 6.95 -10.02 -4.44
N GLN A 127 6.82 -11.15 -3.73
CA GLN A 127 7.12 -12.47 -4.28
C GLN A 127 6.17 -12.82 -5.43
N ALA A 128 4.86 -12.60 -5.27
CA ALA A 128 3.89 -12.85 -6.33
C ALA A 128 4.18 -12.01 -7.59
N ALA A 129 4.56 -10.74 -7.44
CA ALA A 129 4.93 -9.89 -8.56
C ALA A 129 6.20 -10.40 -9.27
N ALA A 130 7.22 -10.81 -8.50
CA ALA A 130 8.46 -11.35 -9.06
C ALA A 130 8.21 -12.63 -9.89
N ASP A 131 7.44 -13.56 -9.34
CA ASP A 131 7.17 -14.86 -9.97
C ASP A 131 6.25 -14.77 -11.21
N THR A 132 5.44 -13.71 -11.30
CA THR A 132 4.56 -13.47 -12.44
C THR A 132 5.13 -12.47 -13.47
N GLY A 133 6.33 -11.92 -13.23
CA GLY A 133 6.93 -10.92 -14.09
C GLY A 133 6.21 -9.55 -14.06
N VAL A 134 5.36 -9.33 -13.05
CA VAL A 134 4.66 -8.06 -12.85
C VAL A 134 5.62 -7.02 -12.27
N GLN A 135 5.64 -5.82 -12.86
CA GLN A 135 6.48 -4.72 -12.35
C GLN A 135 5.95 -4.23 -11.00
N LEU A 136 6.75 -4.44 -9.96
CA LEU A 136 6.45 -3.92 -8.63
C LEU A 136 6.80 -2.44 -8.54
N ILE A 137 5.82 -1.62 -8.13
CA ILE A 137 5.97 -0.19 -7.87
C ILE A 137 5.65 0.08 -6.40
N VAL A 138 6.61 0.64 -5.69
CA VAL A 138 6.51 0.90 -4.26
C VAL A 138 6.45 2.40 -3.99
N ILE A 139 5.38 2.85 -3.35
CA ILE A 139 5.29 4.21 -2.83
C ILE A 139 6.01 4.22 -1.47
N ARG A 140 7.09 4.99 -1.40
CA ARG A 140 7.88 5.14 -0.17
C ARG A 140 7.05 5.86 0.90
N ARG A 141 7.17 5.43 2.13
CA ARG A 141 6.65 6.21 3.25
C ARG A 141 7.45 7.51 3.38
N PRO A 142 6.79 8.63 3.74
CA PRO A 142 7.52 9.81 4.19
C PRO A 142 8.52 9.42 5.28
N ALA A 143 9.65 10.13 5.34
CA ALA A 143 10.57 9.98 6.45
C ALA A 143 9.84 10.32 7.75
N GLU A 144 9.70 9.36 8.62
CA GLU A 144 9.04 9.51 9.91
C GLU A 144 10.10 9.53 11.01
N THR A 145 9.93 10.43 11.98
CA THR A 145 10.70 10.39 13.22
C THR A 145 9.95 9.56 14.25
N GLY A 146 10.66 8.76 15.02
CA GLY A 146 10.06 7.92 16.05
C GLY A 146 11.11 7.03 16.71
N GLU A 147 10.66 6.08 17.49
CA GLU A 147 11.49 5.24 18.33
C GLU A 147 11.37 3.77 17.92
N THR A 148 12.41 3.00 18.19
CA THR A 148 12.36 1.54 18.03
C THR A 148 11.51 0.91 19.14
N ALA A 149 11.08 -0.34 18.95
CA ALA A 149 10.34 -1.08 19.97
C ALA A 149 11.12 -1.16 21.29
N ASP A 150 12.43 -1.39 21.24
CA ASP A 150 13.28 -1.51 22.42
C ASP A 150 13.38 -0.18 23.17
N GLN A 151 13.48 0.95 22.48
CA GLN A 151 13.49 2.28 23.09
C GLN A 151 12.16 2.55 23.83
N ILE A 152 11.03 2.27 23.17
CA ILE A 152 9.70 2.44 23.80
C ILE A 152 9.54 1.52 25.02
N LEU A 153 9.92 0.24 24.89
CA LEU A 153 9.85 -0.71 26.01
C LEU A 153 10.73 -0.30 27.20
N THR A 154 11.91 0.24 26.93
CA THR A 154 12.80 0.75 27.98
C THR A 154 12.14 1.90 28.73
N ARG A 155 11.58 2.88 28.02
CA ARG A 155 10.85 3.98 28.65
C ARG A 155 9.64 3.51 29.45
N CYS A 156 8.84 2.57 28.92
CA CYS A 156 7.72 2.01 29.69
C CYS A 156 8.17 1.37 31.01
N ARG A 157 9.32 0.67 30.99
CA ARG A 157 9.88 0.06 32.21
C ARG A 157 10.39 1.11 33.20
N GLU A 158 10.92 2.22 32.73
CA GLU A 158 11.35 3.33 33.58
C GLU A 158 10.17 3.99 34.32
N VAL A 159 9.09 4.27 33.55
CA VAL A 159 7.84 4.84 34.11
C VAL A 159 7.19 3.92 35.17
N LEU A 160 7.28 2.59 34.98
CA LEU A 160 6.70 1.62 35.95
C LEU A 160 7.54 1.42 37.21
N LYS A 161 8.78 1.94 37.24
CA LYS A 161 9.67 1.83 38.41
C LYS A 161 9.66 3.09 39.29
N GLY A 162 9.13 4.19 38.83
CA GLY A 162 8.97 5.45 39.53
C GLY A 162 7.58 5.58 40.13
#